data_685176653cc7127de65b268993e5ecf4
#
_entry.id   685176653cc7127de65b268993e5ecf4
#
_cell.length_a   1.000
_cell.length_b   1.000
_cell.length_c   1.000
_cell.angle_alpha   90.00
_cell.angle_beta   90.00
_cell.angle_gamma   90.00
#
_symmetry.space_group_name_H-M   'P 1'
#
loop_
_entity.id
_entity.type
_entity.pdbx_description
1 polymer ?
#
loop_
_entity_poly.entity_id
_entity_poly.type
_entity_poly.pdbx_seq_one_letter_code
_entity_poly.pdbx_strand_id
1 'polypeptide(L)'
;MKKIKPCPFCGGTITFNVTDDEGNIHDEDYINEPWSGLWFEIVHRAEDYPECVIAKPYGESLTGTGYQSKEAAIAKWNKRAKIYDEK
;
A
#
# COMPACT_ATOMS: atom_id res chain seq x y z
N MET A 1 -11.06 -11.05 -7.04
CA MET A 1 -9.89 -10.37 -6.45
C MET A 1 -10.11 -10.15 -4.96
N LYS A 2 -9.12 -10.47 -4.16
CA LYS A 2 -9.24 -10.22 -2.73
C LYS A 2 -9.13 -8.74 -2.42
N LYS A 3 -9.89 -8.30 -1.45
CA LYS A 3 -9.79 -6.92 -0.99
C LYS A 3 -8.71 -6.81 0.06
N ILE A 4 -8.05 -5.66 0.10
CA ILE A 4 -7.08 -5.40 1.14
C ILE A 4 -7.81 -5.10 2.45
N LYS A 5 -7.33 -5.71 3.54
CA LYS A 5 -7.92 -5.47 4.85
C LYS A 5 -7.56 -4.08 5.36
N PRO A 6 -8.41 -3.50 6.19
CA PRO A 6 -8.09 -2.18 6.75
C PRO A 6 -6.90 -2.25 7.69
N CYS A 7 -6.42 -1.08 8.09
CA CYS A 7 -5.31 -0.97 9.02
C CYS A 7 -5.67 -1.67 10.35
N PRO A 8 -4.81 -2.57 10.84
CA PRO A 8 -5.10 -3.27 12.10
C PRO A 8 -5.01 -2.37 13.33
N PHE A 9 -4.43 -1.19 13.20
CA PHE A 9 -4.24 -0.28 14.33
C PHE A 9 -5.36 0.74 14.45
N CYS A 10 -5.90 1.23 13.34
CA CYS A 10 -6.95 2.26 13.40
C CYS A 10 -8.20 1.90 12.60
N GLY A 11 -8.17 0.81 11.84
CA GLY A 11 -9.30 0.41 11.02
C GLY A 11 -9.48 1.24 9.77
N GLY A 12 -8.53 2.12 9.46
CA GLY A 12 -8.66 3.02 8.32
C GLY A 12 -8.29 2.36 7.00
N THR A 13 -8.55 3.09 5.92
CA THR A 13 -8.35 2.59 4.57
C THR A 13 -6.86 2.52 4.20
N ILE A 14 -6.49 1.45 3.53
CA ILE A 14 -5.15 1.28 2.98
C ILE A 14 -5.22 1.51 1.48
N THR A 15 -4.27 2.26 0.94
CA THR A 15 -4.21 2.56 -0.47
C THR A 15 -2.86 2.15 -1.05
N PHE A 16 -2.68 2.39 -2.35
CA PHE A 16 -1.44 2.04 -3.04
C PHE A 16 -0.88 3.23 -3.79
N ASN A 17 0.45 3.32 -3.83
CA ASN A 17 1.13 4.14 -4.83
C ASN A 17 1.52 3.25 -6.00
N VAL A 18 1.44 3.80 -7.20
CA VAL A 18 1.94 3.16 -8.42
C VAL A 18 3.30 3.79 -8.71
N THR A 19 4.35 2.98 -8.79
CA THR A 19 5.70 3.51 -8.97
C THR A 19 6.41 2.80 -10.12
N ASP A 20 7.51 3.40 -10.58
CA ASP A 20 8.37 2.78 -11.59
C ASP A 20 9.61 2.19 -10.91
N ASP A 21 10.56 1.69 -11.73
CA ASP A 21 11.76 1.05 -11.20
C ASP A 21 12.66 2.02 -10.43
N GLU A 22 12.49 3.31 -10.65
CA GLU A 22 13.30 4.32 -9.97
C GLU A 22 12.60 4.93 -8.76
N GLY A 23 11.41 4.43 -8.43
CA GLY A 23 10.69 4.91 -7.27
C GLY A 23 9.84 6.15 -7.50
N ASN A 24 9.69 6.59 -8.76
CA ASN A 24 8.83 7.73 -9.06
C ASN A 24 7.36 7.32 -8.98
N ILE A 25 6.54 8.17 -8.37
CA ILE A 25 5.12 7.89 -8.23
C ILE A 25 4.39 8.38 -9.49
N HIS A 26 3.52 7.52 -10.00
CA HIS A 26 2.71 7.81 -11.19
C HIS A 26 1.23 7.69 -10.84
N ASP A 27 0.37 8.21 -11.71
CA ASP A 27 -1.06 8.01 -11.55
C ASP A 27 -1.46 6.62 -12.07
N GLU A 28 -2.75 6.30 -11.98
CA GLU A 28 -3.20 4.96 -12.33
C GLU A 28 -3.13 4.68 -13.82
N ASP A 29 -3.06 5.70 -14.66
CA ASP A 29 -2.92 5.47 -16.09
C ASP A 29 -1.59 4.81 -16.44
N TYR A 30 -0.59 4.98 -15.61
CA TYR A 30 0.71 4.34 -15.81
C TYR A 30 0.61 2.82 -15.82
N ILE A 31 -0.38 2.26 -15.13
CA ILE A 31 -0.54 0.80 -15.09
C ILE A 31 -0.76 0.22 -16.48
N ASN A 32 -1.43 0.98 -17.33
CA ASN A 32 -1.76 0.51 -18.67
C ASN A 32 -0.55 0.48 -19.60
N GLU A 33 0.42 1.39 -19.40
CA GLU A 33 1.62 1.46 -20.21
C GLU A 33 2.83 1.79 -19.34
N PRO A 34 3.31 0.83 -18.54
CA PRO A 34 4.40 1.09 -17.61
C PRO A 34 5.75 1.07 -18.32
N TRP A 35 6.17 2.23 -18.81
CA TRP A 35 7.35 2.32 -19.66
C TRP A 35 8.68 2.16 -18.91
N SER A 36 8.66 2.22 -17.56
CA SER A 36 9.90 2.12 -16.77
C SER A 36 9.75 1.15 -15.61
N GLY A 37 8.98 0.09 -15.82
CA GLY A 37 8.71 -0.88 -14.75
C GLY A 37 7.47 -0.50 -13.97
N LEU A 38 6.94 -1.45 -13.23
CA LEU A 38 5.67 -1.24 -12.52
C LEU A 38 5.75 -1.89 -11.15
N TRP A 39 5.53 -1.07 -10.12
CA TRP A 39 5.52 -1.53 -8.73
C TRP A 39 4.38 -0.89 -7.98
N PHE A 40 3.92 -1.57 -6.95
CA PHE A 40 2.85 -1.06 -6.08
C PHE A 40 3.37 -0.99 -4.66
N GLU A 41 3.16 0.16 -3.99
CA GLU A 41 3.55 0.34 -2.60
C GLU A 41 2.32 0.49 -1.74
N ILE A 42 2.33 -0.14 -0.58
CA ILE A 42 1.23 -0.04 0.37
C ILE A 42 1.37 1.28 1.13
N VAL A 43 0.29 2.06 1.18
CA VAL A 43 0.29 3.39 1.76
C VAL A 43 -0.86 3.53 2.75
N HIS A 44 -0.57 4.17 3.88
CA HIS A 44 -1.58 4.55 4.86
C HIS A 44 -1.32 6.00 5.23
N ARG A 45 -2.18 6.90 4.74
CA ARG A 45 -1.89 8.33 4.73
C ARG A 45 -2.15 8.97 6.08
N ALA A 46 -1.11 9.59 6.64
CA ALA A 46 -1.25 10.32 7.89
C ALA A 46 -2.19 11.51 7.76
N GLU A 47 -2.30 12.07 6.55
CA GLU A 47 -3.23 13.17 6.30
C GLU A 47 -4.67 12.78 6.55
N ASP A 48 -5.01 11.51 6.28
CA ASP A 48 -6.36 11.00 6.49
C ASP A 48 -6.54 10.38 7.87
N TYR A 49 -5.47 9.89 8.47
CA TYR A 49 -5.52 9.19 9.75
C TYR A 49 -4.40 9.68 10.66
N PRO A 50 -4.49 10.94 11.11
CA PRO A 50 -3.36 11.56 11.83
C PRO A 50 -3.05 10.94 13.18
N GLU A 51 -3.98 10.18 13.74
CA GLU A 51 -3.76 9.55 15.04
C GLU A 51 -3.29 8.11 14.95
N CYS A 52 -3.15 7.59 13.75
CA CYS A 52 -2.70 6.21 13.56
C CYS A 52 -1.18 6.15 13.72
N VAL A 53 -0.72 5.21 14.55
CA VAL A 53 0.71 5.13 14.88
C VAL A 53 1.57 4.69 13.69
N ILE A 54 0.98 4.02 12.70
CA ILE A 54 1.75 3.55 11.55
C ILE A 54 1.53 4.37 10.30
N ALA A 55 0.58 5.31 10.28
CA ALA A 55 0.34 6.14 9.11
C ALA A 55 1.55 7.04 8.86
N LYS A 56 1.87 7.26 7.57
CA LYS A 56 3.02 8.06 7.19
C LYS A 56 2.60 9.23 6.33
N PRO A 57 3.28 10.38 6.46
CA PRO A 57 2.96 11.56 5.65
C PRO A 57 3.52 11.41 4.24
N TYR A 58 3.05 12.28 3.35
CA TYR A 58 3.60 12.43 2.00
C TYR A 58 3.49 11.18 1.15
N GLY A 59 2.56 10.26 1.48
CA GLY A 59 2.38 9.06 0.71
C GLY A 59 3.53 8.07 0.75
N GLU A 60 4.30 8.09 1.84
CA GLU A 60 5.41 7.16 1.98
C GLU A 60 4.94 5.72 2.12
N SER A 61 5.73 4.79 1.60
CA SER A 61 5.43 3.38 1.70
C SER A 61 5.51 2.91 3.15
N LEU A 62 4.51 2.14 3.59
CA LEU A 62 4.52 1.56 4.93
C LEU A 62 5.60 0.51 5.09
N THR A 63 5.86 -0.24 4.04
CA THR A 63 6.74 -1.39 4.12
C THR A 63 8.15 -1.12 3.61
N GLY A 64 8.35 0.04 2.99
CA GLY A 64 9.65 0.39 2.42
C GLY A 64 10.00 -0.41 1.18
N THR A 65 9.05 -1.15 0.61
CA THR A 65 9.30 -1.97 -0.56
C THR A 65 8.09 -1.93 -1.48
N GLY A 66 8.32 -2.21 -2.76
CA GLY A 66 7.26 -2.31 -3.74
C GLY A 66 6.93 -3.76 -4.05
N TYR A 67 5.77 -3.96 -4.64
CA TYR A 67 5.29 -5.28 -5.05
C TYR A 67 4.96 -5.24 -6.53
N GLN A 68 5.15 -6.35 -7.22
CA GLN A 68 4.96 -6.39 -8.67
C GLN A 68 3.51 -6.36 -9.09
N SER A 69 2.59 -6.61 -8.17
CA SER A 69 1.16 -6.54 -8.46
C SER A 69 0.42 -6.13 -7.21
N LYS A 70 -0.80 -5.59 -7.40
CA LYS A 70 -1.66 -5.29 -6.26
C LYS A 70 -2.00 -6.56 -5.49
N GLU A 71 -2.18 -7.66 -6.20
CA GLU A 71 -2.52 -8.93 -5.54
C GLU A 71 -1.40 -9.39 -4.61
N ALA A 72 -0.14 -9.24 -5.04
CA ALA A 72 0.98 -9.60 -4.18
C ALA A 72 1.03 -8.73 -2.93
N ALA A 73 0.79 -7.43 -3.10
CA ALA A 73 0.76 -6.50 -1.98
C ALA A 73 -0.38 -6.82 -1.02
N ILE A 74 -1.55 -7.10 -1.56
CA ILE A 74 -2.73 -7.42 -0.75
C ILE A 74 -2.50 -8.71 0.03
N ALA A 75 -1.90 -9.72 -0.60
CA ALA A 75 -1.64 -10.99 0.07
C ALA A 75 -0.70 -10.81 1.25
N LYS A 76 0.35 -10.02 1.07
CA LYS A 76 1.29 -9.75 2.16
C LYS A 76 0.64 -8.96 3.28
N TRP A 77 -0.10 -7.93 2.93
CA TRP A 77 -0.77 -7.10 3.93
C TRP A 77 -1.82 -7.88 4.70
N ASN A 78 -2.66 -8.64 4.00
CA ASN A 78 -3.73 -9.39 4.64
C ASN A 78 -3.20 -10.49 5.55
N LYS A 79 -2.05 -11.05 5.23
CA LYS A 79 -1.42 -12.03 6.09
C LYS A 79 -1.03 -11.41 7.43
N ARG A 80 -0.50 -10.19 7.39
CA ARG A 80 -0.15 -9.47 8.60
C ARG A 80 -1.38 -9.13 9.44
N ALA A 81 -2.41 -8.61 8.75
CA ALA A 81 -3.64 -8.23 9.42
C ALA A 81 -4.32 -9.44 10.07
N LYS A 82 -4.20 -10.60 9.42
CA LYS A 82 -4.78 -11.81 9.97
C LYS A 82 -4.12 -12.20 11.30
N ILE A 83 -2.83 -11.96 11.43
CA ILE A 83 -2.13 -12.24 12.69
C ILE A 83 -2.72 -11.41 13.81
N TYR A 84 -3.02 -10.15 13.55
CA TYR A 84 -3.65 -9.28 14.54
C TYR A 84 -5.10 -9.65 14.80
N ASP A 85 -5.79 -10.17 13.79
CA ASP A 85 -7.20 -10.53 13.92
C ASP A 85 -7.44 -11.79 14.73
N GLU A 86 -6.42 -12.59 14.94
CA GLU A 86 -6.55 -13.88 15.63
C GLU A 86 -6.41 -13.77 17.13
N LYS A 87 -6.55 -12.65 17.69
CA LYS A 87 -6.44 -12.42 19.13
C LYS A 87 -7.50 -13.14 19.94
#